data_f2b87ee874350d8dea69c984999a9339
#
_entry.id   f2b87ee874350d8dea69c984999a9339
#
_cell.length_a   1.000
_cell.length_b   1.000
_cell.length_c   1.000
_cell.angle_alpha   90.00
_cell.angle_beta   90.00
_cell.angle_gamma   90.00
#
_symmetry.space_group_name_H-M   'P 1'
#
loop_
_entity.id
_entity.type
_entity.pdbx_description
1 polymer ?
#
loop_
_entity_poly.entity_id
_entity_poly.type
_entity_poly.pdbx_seq_one_letter_code
_entity_poly.pdbx_strand_id
1 'polypeptide(L)'
;MSASWNELRESLLPDLQRALQFAASQAQRIVATYPGYMPMYTVQGRWNREGERWTHWCEGFFPGVLWLLHKHTGDREWRSLAEQYSTPLEPRRFDRDVHDLGFLFFSTYLRWYHLTGEGRLRDILIDAGRTLALRRQTGGYLASFIGPYSLFIDIMMNVGLILWAANATNDAQLRDIALEHCRTTQRYLVRGDGGTAHEAIFHTLRGFFLRTSTHQGWSADSTWSRGLAWAIYGFTAVHRLSGEPEFLDTARRCARYYLGHAPKGLVPYWDFDLPSNGPLLWDSSAAAIAASAFWDLSEQVNDGVEQNYYRGAALIILRTLCSEVFMPYNQPEWEGILLHGIYHFHKGLGVDESMAWGDHFFVEALVKAVAGRSEAGW
;
A
#
# COMPACT_ATOMS: atom_id res chain seq x y z
N MET A 1 0.53 -33.73 -4.86
CA MET A 1 0.28 -32.66 -5.85
C MET A 1 -0.34 -31.49 -5.08
N SER A 2 0.33 -30.34 -5.03
CA SER A 2 -0.28 -29.15 -4.43
C SER A 2 -1.43 -28.71 -5.36
N ALA A 3 -2.62 -28.42 -4.77
CA ALA A 3 -3.73 -27.84 -5.50
C ALA A 3 -3.24 -26.64 -6.31
N SER A 4 -3.71 -26.51 -7.56
CA SER A 4 -3.40 -25.32 -8.34
C SER A 4 -3.95 -24.08 -7.64
N TRP A 5 -3.34 -22.90 -7.83
CA TRP A 5 -3.87 -21.66 -7.25
C TRP A 5 -5.34 -21.42 -7.64
N ASN A 6 -5.78 -21.90 -8.81
CA ASN A 6 -7.17 -21.85 -9.25
C ASN A 6 -8.09 -22.68 -8.37
N GLU A 7 -7.72 -23.93 -8.05
CA GLU A 7 -8.52 -24.78 -7.15
C GLU A 7 -8.63 -24.16 -5.75
N LEU A 8 -7.52 -23.61 -5.25
CA LEU A 8 -7.54 -22.88 -3.98
C LEU A 8 -8.45 -21.65 -4.05
N ARG A 9 -8.34 -20.87 -5.14
CA ARG A 9 -9.19 -19.68 -5.35
C ARG A 9 -10.67 -20.06 -5.40
N GLU A 10 -11.05 -21.05 -6.20
CA GLU A 10 -12.44 -21.50 -6.31
C GLU A 10 -12.99 -21.95 -4.95
N SER A 11 -12.20 -22.65 -4.14
CA SER A 11 -12.60 -23.04 -2.79
C SER A 11 -12.80 -21.87 -1.83
N LEU A 12 -12.13 -20.74 -2.07
CA LEU A 12 -12.19 -19.53 -1.24
C LEU A 12 -13.21 -18.50 -1.70
N LEU A 13 -13.75 -18.61 -2.92
CA LEU A 13 -14.68 -17.61 -3.46
C LEU A 13 -15.84 -17.23 -2.52
N PRO A 14 -16.50 -18.16 -1.80
CA PRO A 14 -17.55 -17.78 -0.85
C PRO A 14 -17.07 -16.87 0.26
N ASP A 15 -15.87 -17.15 0.82
CA ASP A 15 -15.29 -16.35 1.92
C ASP A 15 -14.84 -14.97 1.42
N LEU A 16 -14.22 -14.91 0.22
CA LEU A 16 -13.81 -13.66 -0.41
C LEU A 16 -15.02 -12.76 -0.70
N GLN A 17 -16.12 -13.33 -1.22
CA GLN A 17 -17.36 -12.61 -1.49
C GLN A 17 -18.03 -12.13 -0.19
N ARG A 18 -18.06 -12.96 0.86
CA ARG A 18 -18.54 -12.57 2.19
C ARG A 18 -17.75 -11.39 2.75
N ALA A 19 -16.43 -11.42 2.62
CA ALA A 19 -15.56 -10.32 3.05
C ALA A 19 -15.82 -9.03 2.27
N LEU A 20 -16.03 -9.09 0.96
CA LEU A 20 -16.41 -7.93 0.14
C LEU A 20 -17.76 -7.34 0.52
N GLN A 21 -18.76 -8.20 0.80
CA GLN A 21 -20.07 -7.75 1.30
C GLN A 21 -19.95 -7.05 2.65
N PHE A 22 -19.13 -7.60 3.55
CA PHE A 22 -18.87 -6.98 4.84
C PHE A 22 -18.16 -5.63 4.66
N ALA A 23 -17.14 -5.54 3.81
CA ALA A 23 -16.45 -4.30 3.50
C ALA A 23 -17.40 -3.23 2.93
N ALA A 24 -18.31 -3.62 2.04
CA ALA A 24 -19.36 -2.73 1.52
C ALA A 24 -20.28 -2.21 2.63
N SER A 25 -20.72 -3.08 3.57
CA SER A 25 -21.55 -2.66 4.69
C SER A 25 -20.84 -1.68 5.63
N GLN A 26 -19.55 -1.89 5.91
CA GLN A 26 -18.76 -0.96 6.71
C GLN A 26 -18.56 0.39 5.99
N ALA A 27 -18.31 0.37 4.69
CA ALA A 27 -18.21 1.60 3.89
C ALA A 27 -19.53 2.39 3.90
N GLN A 28 -20.68 1.74 3.74
CA GLN A 28 -22.00 2.38 3.86
C GLN A 28 -22.21 2.98 5.26
N ARG A 29 -21.80 2.25 6.31
CA ARG A 29 -21.88 2.73 7.69
C ARG A 29 -21.07 4.02 7.90
N ILE A 30 -19.84 4.09 7.38
CA ILE A 30 -19.00 5.29 7.46
C ILE A 30 -19.69 6.46 6.77
N VAL A 31 -20.17 6.27 5.53
CA VAL A 31 -20.85 7.30 4.76
C VAL A 31 -22.10 7.82 5.49
N ALA A 32 -22.90 6.93 6.05
CA ALA A 32 -24.14 7.29 6.74
C ALA A 32 -23.89 7.96 8.10
N THR A 33 -22.90 7.48 8.86
CA THR A 33 -22.65 7.94 10.23
C THR A 33 -21.77 9.19 10.28
N TYR A 34 -20.78 9.28 9.35
CA TYR A 34 -19.77 10.32 9.31
C TYR A 34 -19.59 10.92 7.90
N PRO A 35 -20.60 11.61 7.35
CA PRO A 35 -20.53 12.16 5.99
C PRO A 35 -19.28 13.04 5.79
N GLY A 36 -18.52 12.77 4.72
CA GLY A 36 -17.30 13.53 4.40
C GLY A 36 -16.07 13.20 5.26
N TYR A 37 -16.17 12.27 6.20
CA TYR A 37 -15.04 11.87 7.04
C TYR A 37 -14.09 10.92 6.30
N MET A 38 -12.79 11.15 6.46
CA MET A 38 -11.72 10.30 5.94
C MET A 38 -11.10 9.49 7.08
N PRO A 39 -11.34 8.17 7.14
CA PRO A 39 -10.79 7.30 8.18
C PRO A 39 -9.27 7.24 8.15
N MET A 40 -8.66 7.02 9.32
CA MET A 40 -7.23 6.77 9.44
C MET A 40 -6.95 5.48 10.21
N TYR A 41 -7.25 5.44 11.50
CA TYR A 41 -7.19 4.24 12.35
C TYR A 41 -8.30 4.27 13.40
N THR A 42 -8.66 3.10 13.93
CA THR A 42 -9.64 3.01 15.02
C THR A 42 -8.97 3.13 16.38
N VAL A 43 -9.76 3.50 17.37
CA VAL A 43 -9.43 3.41 18.80
C VAL A 43 -10.59 2.68 19.48
N GLN A 44 -10.30 1.54 20.07
CA GLN A 44 -11.32 0.64 20.63
C GLN A 44 -12.42 0.30 19.59
N GLY A 45 -12.00 0.04 18.35
CA GLY A 45 -12.86 -0.32 17.25
C GLY A 45 -13.67 0.79 16.60
N ARG A 46 -13.55 2.04 17.05
CA ARG A 46 -14.24 3.21 16.48
C ARG A 46 -13.26 4.12 15.76
N TRP A 47 -13.64 4.63 14.59
CA TRP A 47 -12.79 5.53 13.83
C TRP A 47 -12.40 6.75 14.65
N ASN A 48 -11.09 6.94 14.82
CA ASN A 48 -10.54 8.08 15.55
C ASN A 48 -10.71 9.36 14.75
N ARG A 49 -11.52 10.29 15.26
CA ARG A 49 -11.78 11.61 14.65
C ARG A 49 -10.92 12.70 15.26
N GLU A 50 -10.30 12.42 16.38
CA GLU A 50 -9.41 13.32 17.12
C GLU A 50 -8.05 12.64 17.24
N GLY A 51 -6.98 13.42 17.22
CA GLY A 51 -5.63 12.89 17.41
C GLY A 51 -4.65 13.25 16.31
N GLU A 52 -3.46 12.72 16.43
CA GLU A 52 -2.33 13.02 15.56
C GLU A 52 -2.54 12.44 14.15
N ARG A 53 -2.61 13.29 13.15
CA ARG A 53 -2.82 12.94 11.73
C ARG A 53 -1.69 13.39 10.82
N TRP A 54 -0.60 13.82 11.33
CA TRP A 54 0.58 14.32 10.63
C TRP A 54 0.27 15.01 9.29
N THR A 55 0.48 14.33 8.18
CA THR A 55 0.33 14.90 6.83
C THR A 55 -1.01 14.57 6.17
N HIS A 56 -1.96 13.96 6.86
CA HIS A 56 -3.21 13.44 6.26
C HIS A 56 -2.96 12.51 5.05
N TRP A 57 -1.91 11.73 5.10
CA TRP A 57 -1.39 10.91 4.00
C TRP A 57 -2.34 9.80 3.54
N CYS A 58 -3.24 9.38 4.41
CA CYS A 58 -4.14 8.24 4.17
C CYS A 58 -5.53 8.61 3.62
N GLU A 59 -5.79 9.90 3.35
CA GLU A 59 -7.11 10.37 2.92
C GLU A 59 -7.58 9.80 1.56
N GLY A 60 -6.66 9.26 0.75
CA GLY A 60 -7.00 8.59 -0.50
C GLY A 60 -7.57 7.17 -0.34
N PHE A 61 -7.38 6.51 0.80
CA PHE A 61 -7.68 5.09 0.91
C PHE A 61 -9.18 4.80 1.02
N PHE A 62 -9.93 5.58 1.79
CA PHE A 62 -11.38 5.37 1.88
C PHE A 62 -12.10 5.62 0.54
N PRO A 63 -11.91 6.75 -0.15
CA PRO A 63 -12.45 6.90 -1.51
C PRO A 63 -11.92 5.82 -2.46
N GLY A 64 -10.70 5.34 -2.27
CA GLY A 64 -10.16 4.18 -2.99
C GLY A 64 -10.98 2.90 -2.77
N VAL A 65 -11.45 2.62 -1.54
CA VAL A 65 -12.38 1.51 -1.26
C VAL A 65 -13.68 1.70 -2.06
N LEU A 66 -14.23 2.90 -2.10
CA LEU A 66 -15.45 3.19 -2.85
C LEU A 66 -15.28 2.93 -4.36
N TRP A 67 -14.15 3.32 -4.95
CA TRP A 67 -13.79 3.00 -6.33
C TRP A 67 -13.68 1.50 -6.58
N LEU A 68 -13.09 0.75 -5.65
CA LEU A 68 -12.95 -0.70 -5.75
C LEU A 68 -14.31 -1.39 -5.66
N LEU A 69 -15.20 -0.94 -4.77
CA LEU A 69 -16.56 -1.44 -4.67
C LEU A 69 -17.37 -1.16 -5.94
N HIS A 70 -17.25 0.07 -6.51
CA HIS A 70 -17.84 0.37 -7.80
C HIS A 70 -17.35 -0.60 -8.89
N LYS A 71 -16.05 -0.80 -8.95
CA LYS A 71 -15.44 -1.68 -9.95
C LYS A 71 -15.91 -3.13 -9.82
N HIS A 72 -16.05 -3.61 -8.59
CA HIS A 72 -16.51 -4.97 -8.30
C HIS A 72 -18.00 -5.16 -8.65
N THR A 73 -18.85 -4.20 -8.28
CA THR A 73 -20.31 -4.33 -8.38
C THR A 73 -20.92 -3.73 -9.64
N GLY A 74 -20.26 -2.76 -10.26
CA GLY A 74 -20.82 -1.92 -11.32
C GLY A 74 -21.86 -0.89 -10.82
N ASP A 75 -22.13 -0.85 -9.51
CA ASP A 75 -23.15 0.02 -8.93
C ASP A 75 -22.73 1.50 -9.01
N ARG A 76 -23.62 2.33 -9.58
CA ARG A 76 -23.41 3.76 -9.77
C ARG A 76 -23.39 4.57 -8.47
N GLU A 77 -24.04 4.06 -7.42
CA GLU A 77 -24.02 4.72 -6.11
C GLU A 77 -22.58 4.77 -5.54
N TRP A 78 -21.85 3.64 -5.62
CA TRP A 78 -20.43 3.61 -5.23
C TRP A 78 -19.57 4.57 -6.02
N ARG A 79 -19.84 4.70 -7.34
CA ARG A 79 -19.16 5.69 -8.18
C ARG A 79 -19.42 7.11 -7.71
N SER A 80 -20.69 7.47 -7.50
CA SER A 80 -21.07 8.80 -7.05
C SER A 80 -20.40 9.18 -5.73
N LEU A 81 -20.38 8.24 -4.77
CA LEU A 81 -19.68 8.41 -3.50
C LEU A 81 -18.16 8.53 -3.69
N ALA A 82 -17.56 7.70 -4.53
CA ALA A 82 -16.12 7.74 -4.81
C ALA A 82 -15.70 9.09 -5.43
N GLU A 83 -16.48 9.63 -6.37
CA GLU A 83 -16.28 10.96 -6.95
C GLU A 83 -16.42 12.06 -5.89
N GLN A 84 -17.48 11.99 -5.06
CA GLN A 84 -17.72 12.95 -3.97
C GLN A 84 -16.57 12.99 -2.96
N TYR A 85 -16.06 11.82 -2.53
CA TYR A 85 -14.98 11.73 -1.55
C TYR A 85 -13.58 11.97 -2.16
N SER A 86 -13.41 11.78 -3.47
CA SER A 86 -12.13 12.08 -4.15
C SER A 86 -11.98 13.59 -4.45
N THR A 87 -13.06 14.29 -4.79
CA THR A 87 -13.02 15.69 -5.21
C THR A 87 -12.31 16.63 -4.23
N PRO A 88 -12.49 16.53 -2.89
CA PRO A 88 -11.81 17.39 -1.93
C PRO A 88 -10.28 17.22 -1.91
N LEU A 89 -9.74 16.13 -2.46
CA LEU A 89 -8.29 15.87 -2.52
C LEU A 89 -7.61 16.61 -3.68
N GLU A 90 -8.34 17.15 -4.63
CA GLU A 90 -7.76 17.80 -5.82
C GLU A 90 -6.71 18.86 -5.51
N PRO A 91 -6.89 19.80 -4.56
CA PRO A 91 -5.90 20.81 -4.23
C PRO A 91 -4.57 20.22 -3.74
N ARG A 92 -4.60 18.99 -3.17
CA ARG A 92 -3.42 18.29 -2.67
C ARG A 92 -2.41 17.96 -3.78
N ARG A 93 -2.78 18.06 -5.08
CA ARG A 93 -1.83 17.88 -6.18
C ARG A 93 -0.65 18.85 -6.13
N PHE A 94 -0.79 19.95 -5.42
CA PHE A 94 0.26 20.96 -5.20
C PHE A 94 0.89 20.91 -3.81
N ASP A 95 0.57 19.91 -3.00
CA ASP A 95 1.07 19.77 -1.64
C ASP A 95 2.55 19.35 -1.65
N ARG A 96 3.41 20.26 -1.25
CA ARG A 96 4.86 20.08 -1.21
C ARG A 96 5.39 19.59 0.13
N ASP A 97 4.55 19.54 1.16
CA ASP A 97 4.95 19.20 2.51
C ASP A 97 4.92 17.69 2.77
N VAL A 98 4.28 16.92 1.86
CA VAL A 98 4.14 15.48 1.96
C VAL A 98 4.88 14.74 0.84
N HIS A 99 5.25 13.49 1.09
CA HIS A 99 5.75 12.56 0.07
C HIS A 99 4.70 11.55 -0.40
N ASP A 100 3.47 11.66 0.12
CA ASP A 100 2.41 10.65 0.06
C ASP A 100 1.43 10.86 -1.09
N LEU A 101 1.77 11.69 -2.08
CA LEU A 101 0.85 12.02 -3.18
C LEU A 101 0.43 10.79 -4.00
N GLY A 102 1.26 9.76 -4.08
CA GLY A 102 0.89 8.50 -4.72
C GLY A 102 -0.27 7.81 -3.99
N PHE A 103 -0.24 7.75 -2.67
CA PHE A 103 -1.34 7.19 -1.86
C PHE A 103 -2.66 7.93 -2.07
N LEU A 104 -2.60 9.25 -2.23
CA LEU A 104 -3.79 10.07 -2.47
C LEU A 104 -4.35 9.87 -3.89
N PHE A 105 -3.49 10.01 -4.91
CA PHE A 105 -3.94 10.14 -6.29
C PHE A 105 -4.07 8.81 -7.04
N PHE A 106 -3.29 7.80 -6.71
CA PHE A 106 -3.45 6.47 -7.31
C PHE A 106 -4.71 5.77 -6.83
N SER A 107 -5.00 5.87 -5.53
CA SER A 107 -6.22 5.27 -4.97
C SER A 107 -7.49 5.93 -5.47
N THR A 108 -7.43 7.18 -5.96
CA THR A 108 -8.57 8.02 -6.32
C THR A 108 -8.56 8.43 -7.79
N TYR A 109 -7.84 9.47 -8.14
CA TYR A 109 -7.87 10.11 -9.46
C TYR A 109 -7.39 9.20 -10.59
N LEU A 110 -6.44 8.30 -10.36
CA LEU A 110 -6.02 7.34 -11.38
C LEU A 110 -7.12 6.34 -11.70
N ARG A 111 -7.83 5.83 -10.68
CA ARG A 111 -8.98 4.93 -10.87
C ARG A 111 -10.11 5.64 -11.61
N TRP A 112 -10.38 6.88 -11.25
CA TRP A 112 -11.36 7.72 -11.92
C TRP A 112 -10.97 7.96 -13.39
N TYR A 113 -9.72 8.34 -13.63
CA TYR A 113 -9.21 8.55 -14.99
C TYR A 113 -9.29 7.28 -15.85
N HIS A 114 -8.94 6.12 -15.31
CA HIS A 114 -9.05 4.85 -16.04
C HIS A 114 -10.51 4.49 -16.39
N LEU A 115 -11.47 4.92 -15.58
CA LEU A 115 -12.87 4.69 -15.83
C LEU A 115 -13.44 5.61 -16.90
N THR A 116 -13.03 6.90 -16.92
CA THR A 116 -13.68 7.94 -17.72
C THR A 116 -12.85 8.47 -18.89
N GLY A 117 -11.53 8.39 -18.80
CA GLY A 117 -10.62 8.98 -19.78
C GLY A 117 -10.59 10.52 -19.78
N GLU A 118 -11.18 11.19 -18.78
CA GLU A 118 -11.29 12.63 -18.73
C GLU A 118 -9.92 13.34 -18.66
N GLY A 119 -9.63 14.23 -19.61
CA GLY A 119 -8.37 14.96 -19.70
C GLY A 119 -8.03 15.76 -18.43
N ARG A 120 -9.02 16.36 -17.77
CA ARG A 120 -8.84 17.08 -16.50
C ARG A 120 -8.20 16.19 -15.40
N LEU A 121 -8.65 14.94 -15.29
CA LEU A 121 -8.12 14.00 -14.28
C LEU A 121 -6.66 13.62 -14.60
N ARG A 122 -6.34 13.48 -15.89
CA ARG A 122 -4.98 13.26 -16.37
C ARG A 122 -4.08 14.43 -15.97
N ASP A 123 -4.53 15.66 -16.15
CA ASP A 123 -3.75 16.86 -15.83
C ASP A 123 -3.50 16.97 -14.31
N ILE A 124 -4.49 16.63 -13.47
CA ILE A 124 -4.35 16.55 -12.01
C ILE A 124 -3.26 15.55 -11.61
N LEU A 125 -3.26 14.36 -12.22
CA LEU A 125 -2.24 13.33 -11.96
C LEU A 125 -0.83 13.78 -12.38
N ILE A 126 -0.72 14.48 -13.52
CA ILE A 126 0.55 15.05 -13.99
C ILE A 126 1.06 16.11 -13.01
N ASP A 127 0.20 17.02 -12.55
CA ASP A 127 0.55 18.04 -11.57
C ASP A 127 1.04 17.41 -10.26
N ALA A 128 0.34 16.41 -9.75
CA ALA A 128 0.71 15.69 -8.54
C ALA A 128 2.08 14.98 -8.70
N GLY A 129 2.33 14.34 -9.84
CA GLY A 129 3.61 13.70 -10.13
C GLY A 129 4.76 14.71 -10.20
N ARG A 130 4.55 15.85 -10.86
CA ARG A 130 5.53 16.95 -10.92
C ARG A 130 5.80 17.55 -9.55
N THR A 131 4.76 17.73 -8.74
CA THR A 131 4.88 18.23 -7.37
C THR A 131 5.71 17.30 -6.50
N LEU A 132 5.46 15.98 -6.57
CA LEU A 132 6.22 14.99 -5.83
C LEU A 132 7.71 14.99 -6.25
N ALA A 133 8.01 15.18 -7.55
CA ALA A 133 9.38 15.24 -8.06
C ALA A 133 10.19 16.40 -7.48
N LEU A 134 9.56 17.50 -7.03
CA LEU A 134 10.23 18.61 -6.36
C LEU A 134 10.90 18.23 -5.03
N ARG A 135 10.60 17.06 -4.47
CA ARG A 135 11.24 16.55 -3.25
C ARG A 135 12.62 15.93 -3.50
N ARG A 136 13.10 15.89 -4.75
CA ARG A 136 14.41 15.35 -5.11
C ARG A 136 15.53 16.07 -4.37
N GLN A 137 16.48 15.28 -3.83
CA GLN A 137 17.66 15.73 -3.11
C GLN A 137 18.95 15.38 -3.87
N THR A 138 20.05 16.03 -3.49
CA THR A 138 21.39 15.82 -4.08
C THR A 138 21.86 14.37 -4.03
N GLY A 139 21.40 13.59 -3.05
CA GLY A 139 21.72 12.15 -2.93
C GLY A 139 20.94 11.24 -3.88
N GLY A 140 20.14 11.78 -4.82
CA GLY A 140 19.39 10.99 -5.79
C GLY A 140 18.15 10.30 -5.19
N TYR A 141 17.52 10.91 -4.20
CA TYR A 141 16.29 10.40 -3.57
C TYR A 141 15.25 11.50 -3.40
N LEU A 142 14.00 11.09 -3.17
CA LEU A 142 12.91 11.97 -2.75
C LEU A 142 12.90 12.03 -1.22
N ALA A 143 12.92 13.25 -0.68
CA ALA A 143 12.89 13.42 0.77
C ALA A 143 11.54 13.05 1.38
N SER A 144 11.56 12.43 2.56
CA SER A 144 10.36 12.23 3.38
C SER A 144 9.84 13.56 3.95
N PHE A 145 8.65 13.55 4.56
CA PHE A 145 8.10 14.73 5.23
C PHE A 145 8.90 15.16 6.47
N ILE A 146 9.73 14.26 7.00
CA ILE A 146 10.59 14.54 8.18
C ILE A 146 11.65 15.61 7.85
N GLY A 147 12.18 15.58 6.61
CA GLY A 147 13.15 16.59 6.19
C GLY A 147 14.02 16.15 5.03
N PRO A 148 14.84 17.07 4.50
CA PRO A 148 15.64 16.83 3.29
C PRO A 148 16.72 15.76 3.46
N TYR A 149 17.01 15.33 4.67
CA TYR A 149 18.01 14.29 4.99
C TYR A 149 17.44 12.88 5.05
N SER A 150 16.12 12.73 4.99
CA SER A 150 15.42 11.49 5.28
C SER A 150 14.80 10.88 4.01
N LEU A 151 15.07 9.60 3.78
CA LEU A 151 14.47 8.75 2.76
C LEU A 151 13.72 7.61 3.42
N PHE A 152 12.40 7.49 3.20
CA PHE A 152 11.57 6.39 3.69
C PHE A 152 11.30 5.35 2.62
N ILE A 153 11.18 4.07 3.04
CA ILE A 153 10.84 2.94 2.16
C ILE A 153 9.44 3.08 1.55
N ASP A 154 8.49 3.70 2.22
CA ASP A 154 7.11 3.92 1.79
C ASP A 154 6.99 4.92 0.61
N ILE A 155 8.03 5.71 0.33
CA ILE A 155 8.07 6.52 -0.89
C ILE A 155 8.07 5.64 -2.15
N MET A 156 8.46 4.36 -2.06
CA MET A 156 8.30 3.41 -3.17
C MET A 156 6.86 3.23 -3.62
N MET A 157 5.88 3.44 -2.74
CA MET A 157 4.45 3.46 -3.09
C MET A 157 4.02 4.75 -3.79
N ASN A 158 4.81 5.79 -3.70
CA ASN A 158 4.47 7.13 -4.19
C ASN A 158 5.21 7.51 -5.48
N VAL A 159 6.45 7.04 -5.66
CA VAL A 159 7.32 7.38 -6.80
C VAL A 159 6.72 6.97 -8.15
N GLY A 160 5.88 5.93 -8.18
CA GLY A 160 5.15 5.53 -9.38
C GLY A 160 4.32 6.65 -10.00
N LEU A 161 3.85 7.61 -9.20
CA LEU A 161 3.11 8.77 -9.69
C LEU A 161 3.98 9.68 -10.59
N ILE A 162 5.28 9.80 -10.27
CA ILE A 162 6.24 10.53 -11.12
C ILE A 162 6.45 9.77 -12.43
N LEU A 163 6.62 8.42 -12.38
CA LEU A 163 6.77 7.60 -13.58
C LEU A 163 5.52 7.66 -14.47
N TRP A 164 4.34 7.61 -13.84
CA TRP A 164 3.08 7.75 -14.58
C TRP A 164 2.99 9.09 -15.29
N ALA A 165 3.33 10.20 -14.61
CA ALA A 165 3.36 11.54 -15.19
C ALA A 165 4.41 11.65 -16.31
N ALA A 166 5.59 11.05 -16.11
CA ALA A 166 6.65 10.98 -17.12
C ALA A 166 6.17 10.27 -18.39
N ASN A 167 5.53 9.11 -18.23
CA ASN A 167 4.99 8.34 -19.37
C ASN A 167 3.85 9.10 -20.07
N ALA A 168 2.97 9.76 -19.31
CA ALA A 168 1.85 10.53 -19.85
C ALA A 168 2.30 11.77 -20.65
N THR A 169 3.49 12.32 -20.36
CA THR A 169 4.02 13.55 -20.97
C THR A 169 5.27 13.34 -21.82
N ASN A 170 5.81 12.11 -21.88
CA ASN A 170 7.12 11.79 -22.47
C ASN A 170 8.27 12.64 -21.86
N ASP A 171 8.21 12.92 -20.56
CA ASP A 171 9.18 13.73 -19.84
C ASP A 171 10.33 12.86 -19.29
N ALA A 172 11.48 12.88 -19.99
CA ALA A 172 12.66 12.11 -19.62
C ALA A 172 13.24 12.55 -18.27
N GLN A 173 13.16 13.84 -17.91
CA GLN A 173 13.69 14.34 -16.64
C GLN A 173 12.88 13.80 -15.44
N LEU A 174 11.55 13.77 -15.54
CA LEU A 174 10.71 13.15 -14.53
C LEU A 174 11.01 11.65 -14.38
N ARG A 175 11.21 10.96 -15.52
CA ARG A 175 11.59 9.54 -15.51
C ARG A 175 12.91 9.32 -14.77
N ASP A 176 13.94 10.12 -15.09
CA ASP A 176 15.26 10.01 -14.46
C ASP A 176 15.19 10.25 -12.95
N ILE A 177 14.45 11.26 -12.50
CA ILE A 177 14.23 11.55 -11.07
C ILE A 177 13.64 10.33 -10.36
N ALA A 178 12.61 9.72 -10.93
CA ALA A 178 11.95 8.57 -10.33
C ALA A 178 12.87 7.34 -10.27
N LEU A 179 13.57 7.03 -11.38
CA LEU A 179 14.47 5.88 -11.44
C LEU A 179 15.70 6.05 -10.53
N GLU A 180 16.23 7.26 -10.41
CA GLU A 180 17.33 7.57 -9.49
C GLU A 180 16.90 7.32 -8.03
N HIS A 181 15.69 7.78 -7.65
CA HIS A 181 15.13 7.49 -6.33
C HIS A 181 14.99 5.98 -6.07
N CYS A 182 14.44 5.23 -7.03
CA CYS A 182 14.27 3.78 -6.89
C CYS A 182 15.60 3.05 -6.71
N ARG A 183 16.64 3.42 -7.46
CA ARG A 183 18.00 2.87 -7.32
C ARG A 183 18.64 3.23 -5.98
N THR A 184 18.44 4.45 -5.50
CA THR A 184 18.92 4.90 -4.19
C THR A 184 18.22 4.11 -3.07
N THR A 185 16.90 3.94 -3.16
CA THR A 185 16.13 3.12 -2.21
C THR A 185 16.59 1.67 -2.22
N GLN A 186 16.74 1.07 -3.40
CA GLN A 186 17.27 -0.29 -3.57
C GLN A 186 18.64 -0.46 -2.90
N ARG A 187 19.53 0.51 -3.11
CA ARG A 187 20.91 0.45 -2.60
C ARG A 187 21.02 0.57 -1.09
N TYR A 188 20.21 1.41 -0.46
CA TYR A 188 20.40 1.78 0.93
C TYR A 188 19.33 1.24 1.89
N LEU A 189 18.15 0.92 1.39
CA LEU A 189 17.07 0.40 2.22
C LEU A 189 16.79 -1.10 2.00
N VAL A 190 17.16 -1.69 0.86
CA VAL A 190 16.96 -3.12 0.62
C VAL A 190 18.28 -3.87 0.90
N ARG A 191 18.25 -4.74 1.90
CA ARG A 191 19.43 -5.57 2.26
C ARG A 191 19.65 -6.72 1.27
N GLY A 192 20.82 -7.35 1.34
CA GLY A 192 21.18 -8.47 0.46
C GLY A 192 20.27 -9.69 0.58
N ASP A 193 19.69 -9.92 1.76
CA ASP A 193 18.72 -10.98 2.04
C ASP A 193 17.29 -10.65 1.55
N GLY A 194 17.02 -9.40 1.21
CA GLY A 194 15.69 -8.90 0.79
C GLY A 194 14.89 -8.23 1.90
N GLY A 195 15.35 -8.24 3.15
CA GLY A 195 14.78 -7.44 4.22
C GLY A 195 14.97 -5.94 3.95
N THR A 196 14.15 -5.09 4.59
CA THR A 196 14.20 -3.65 4.35
C THR A 196 14.39 -2.86 5.64
N ALA A 197 15.26 -1.84 5.61
CA ALA A 197 15.26 -0.79 6.61
C ALA A 197 14.11 0.20 6.34
N HIS A 198 13.61 0.86 7.38
CA HIS A 198 12.54 1.86 7.24
C HIS A 198 13.06 3.16 6.64
N GLU A 199 14.16 3.67 7.15
CA GLU A 199 14.70 4.99 6.82
C GLU A 199 16.20 4.95 6.54
N ALA A 200 16.63 5.73 5.56
CA ALA A 200 18.03 6.08 5.31
C ALA A 200 18.25 7.58 5.54
N ILE A 201 19.31 7.90 6.29
CA ILE A 201 19.73 9.26 6.61
C ILE A 201 20.91 9.66 5.73
N PHE A 202 20.81 10.82 5.13
CA PHE A 202 21.81 11.38 4.22
C PHE A 202 22.35 12.73 4.70
N HIS A 203 23.57 13.03 4.28
CA HIS A 203 24.13 14.37 4.45
C HIS A 203 23.49 15.34 3.43
N THR A 204 22.77 16.35 3.89
CA THR A 204 21.91 17.20 3.06
C THR A 204 22.66 17.94 1.94
N LEU A 205 23.86 18.47 2.21
CA LEU A 205 24.62 19.28 1.22
C LEU A 205 25.41 18.41 0.25
N ARG A 206 25.89 17.22 0.69
CA ARG A 206 26.79 16.37 -0.10
C ARG A 206 26.12 15.11 -0.65
N GLY A 207 24.91 14.77 -0.18
CA GLY A 207 24.10 13.66 -0.65
C GLY A 207 24.63 12.27 -0.34
N PHE A 208 25.67 12.10 0.48
CA PHE A 208 26.13 10.75 0.84
C PHE A 208 25.35 10.16 1.99
N PHE A 209 25.18 8.83 1.97
CA PHE A 209 24.54 8.05 3.01
C PHE A 209 25.31 8.10 4.34
N LEU A 210 24.60 8.24 5.44
CA LEU A 210 25.17 8.29 6.79
C LEU A 210 24.85 7.01 7.60
N ARG A 211 23.59 6.62 7.65
CA ARG A 211 23.12 5.46 8.44
C ARG A 211 21.68 5.11 8.11
N THR A 212 21.25 3.92 8.50
CA THR A 212 19.84 3.55 8.64
C THR A 212 19.22 4.14 9.90
N SER A 213 17.89 4.25 9.91
CA SER A 213 17.09 4.73 11.03
C SER A 213 15.67 4.12 10.96
N THR A 214 14.87 4.37 11.97
CA THR A 214 13.46 3.99 11.96
C THR A 214 12.63 4.90 12.83
N HIS A 215 11.38 5.10 12.44
CA HIS A 215 10.32 5.70 13.26
C HIS A 215 9.30 4.64 13.66
N GLN A 216 8.96 3.72 12.77
CA GLN A 216 7.88 2.77 12.95
C GLN A 216 8.35 1.31 13.16
N GLY A 217 9.53 0.92 12.68
CA GLY A 217 10.11 -0.40 12.91
C GLY A 217 10.67 -0.59 14.32
N TRP A 218 11.00 -1.83 14.68
CA TRP A 218 11.55 -2.19 15.97
C TRP A 218 12.93 -1.54 16.23
N SER A 219 13.80 -1.58 15.24
CA SER A 219 15.13 -0.97 15.29
C SER A 219 15.55 -0.46 13.91
N ALA A 220 16.66 0.30 13.86
CA ALA A 220 17.19 0.83 12.60
C ALA A 220 17.56 -0.27 11.58
N ASP A 221 17.92 -1.44 12.05
CA ASP A 221 18.36 -2.58 11.25
C ASP A 221 17.29 -3.68 11.12
N SER A 222 16.12 -3.50 11.77
CA SER A 222 15.01 -4.45 11.66
C SER A 222 14.22 -4.27 10.36
N THR A 223 13.41 -5.28 10.07
CA THR A 223 12.50 -5.29 8.93
C THR A 223 11.06 -5.02 9.41
N TRP A 224 10.69 -3.76 9.44
CA TRP A 224 9.31 -3.37 9.67
C TRP A 224 8.39 -3.98 8.61
N SER A 225 7.39 -4.76 9.03
CA SER A 225 6.62 -5.62 8.12
C SER A 225 5.85 -4.83 7.06
N ARG A 226 5.24 -3.72 7.44
CA ARG A 226 4.54 -2.84 6.49
C ARG A 226 5.51 -2.16 5.52
N GLY A 227 6.71 -1.79 5.98
CA GLY A 227 7.77 -1.26 5.11
C GLY A 227 8.22 -2.26 4.05
N LEU A 228 8.37 -3.53 4.43
CA LEU A 228 8.68 -4.60 3.48
C LEU A 228 7.54 -4.82 2.48
N ALA A 229 6.29 -4.79 2.94
CA ALA A 229 5.12 -4.90 2.06
C ALA A 229 5.04 -3.72 1.06
N TRP A 230 5.34 -2.50 1.51
CA TRP A 230 5.49 -1.33 0.62
C TRP A 230 6.58 -1.51 -0.43
N ALA A 231 7.72 -2.10 -0.06
CA ALA A 231 8.80 -2.38 -1.01
C ALA A 231 8.37 -3.40 -2.07
N ILE A 232 7.72 -4.50 -1.68
CA ILE A 232 7.23 -5.51 -2.64
C ILE A 232 6.27 -4.86 -3.64
N TYR A 233 5.28 -4.13 -3.14
CA TYR A 233 4.27 -3.48 -3.98
C TYR A 233 4.91 -2.41 -4.87
N GLY A 234 5.68 -1.50 -4.27
CA GLY A 234 6.25 -0.35 -4.95
C GLY A 234 7.25 -0.74 -6.05
N PHE A 235 8.18 -1.67 -5.77
CA PHE A 235 9.11 -2.16 -6.79
C PHE A 235 8.41 -2.92 -7.92
N THR A 236 7.32 -3.67 -7.62
CA THR A 236 6.49 -4.31 -8.65
C THR A 236 5.81 -3.28 -9.55
N ALA A 237 5.22 -2.23 -8.96
CA ALA A 237 4.59 -1.15 -9.71
C ALA A 237 5.60 -0.34 -10.54
N VAL A 238 6.77 -0.06 -9.98
CA VAL A 238 7.86 0.63 -10.70
C VAL A 238 8.35 -0.19 -11.90
N HIS A 239 8.53 -1.51 -11.74
CA HIS A 239 8.86 -2.38 -12.89
C HIS A 239 7.80 -2.27 -13.98
N ARG A 240 6.52 -2.41 -13.63
CA ARG A 240 5.42 -2.30 -14.60
C ARG A 240 5.40 -0.97 -15.36
N LEU A 241 5.70 0.15 -14.67
CA LEU A 241 5.67 1.49 -15.26
C LEU A 241 6.94 1.84 -16.05
N SER A 242 8.09 1.27 -15.68
CA SER A 242 9.39 1.62 -16.25
C SER A 242 9.93 0.60 -17.26
N GLY A 243 9.57 -0.68 -17.09
CA GLY A 243 10.16 -1.79 -17.83
C GLY A 243 11.56 -2.22 -17.34
N GLU A 244 12.10 -1.59 -16.29
CA GLU A 244 13.46 -1.85 -15.79
C GLU A 244 13.50 -3.17 -15.00
N PRO A 245 14.23 -4.21 -15.44
CA PRO A 245 14.18 -5.55 -14.84
C PRO A 245 14.76 -5.62 -13.43
N GLU A 246 15.68 -4.73 -13.08
CA GLU A 246 16.31 -4.66 -11.75
C GLU A 246 15.28 -4.46 -10.62
N PHE A 247 14.17 -3.78 -10.89
CA PHE A 247 13.12 -3.56 -9.90
C PHE A 247 12.25 -4.80 -9.69
N LEU A 248 12.02 -5.58 -10.74
CA LEU A 248 11.36 -6.89 -10.60
C LEU A 248 12.20 -7.84 -9.74
N ASP A 249 13.51 -7.88 -9.97
CA ASP A 249 14.43 -8.70 -9.17
C ASP A 249 14.47 -8.26 -7.71
N THR A 250 14.32 -6.95 -7.45
CA THR A 250 14.23 -6.42 -6.10
C THR A 250 12.91 -6.82 -5.43
N ALA A 251 11.78 -6.66 -6.13
CA ALA A 251 10.49 -7.12 -5.63
C ALA A 251 10.51 -8.61 -5.29
N ARG A 252 11.12 -9.46 -6.14
CA ARG A 252 11.31 -10.90 -5.89
C ARG A 252 12.13 -11.19 -4.65
N ARG A 253 13.22 -10.44 -4.41
CA ARG A 253 14.05 -10.60 -3.20
C ARG A 253 13.27 -10.26 -1.94
N CYS A 254 12.57 -9.12 -1.94
CA CYS A 254 11.70 -8.71 -0.84
C CYS A 254 10.57 -9.71 -0.59
N ALA A 255 9.94 -10.22 -1.66
CA ALA A 255 8.90 -11.24 -1.58
C ALA A 255 9.41 -12.55 -0.96
N ARG A 256 10.61 -13.01 -1.34
CA ARG A 256 11.24 -14.21 -0.73
C ARG A 256 11.53 -14.01 0.75
N TYR A 257 12.00 -12.82 1.14
CA TYR A 257 12.21 -12.51 2.56
C TYR A 257 10.89 -12.59 3.34
N TYR A 258 9.84 -11.93 2.86
CA TYR A 258 8.51 -11.97 3.47
C TYR A 258 8.02 -13.41 3.67
N LEU A 259 8.02 -14.19 2.59
CA LEU A 259 7.49 -15.57 2.59
C LEU A 259 8.34 -16.54 3.43
N GLY A 260 9.63 -16.28 3.56
CA GLY A 260 10.55 -17.09 4.39
C GLY A 260 10.47 -16.78 5.89
N HIS A 261 9.95 -15.61 6.29
CA HIS A 261 9.94 -15.16 7.69
C HIS A 261 8.54 -15.00 8.26
N ALA A 262 7.49 -14.88 7.42
CA ALA A 262 6.11 -14.75 7.88
C ALA A 262 5.65 -16.05 8.58
N PRO A 263 4.86 -15.95 9.67
CA PRO A 263 4.32 -17.11 10.36
C PRO A 263 3.32 -17.87 9.48
N LYS A 264 2.87 -19.05 9.97
CA LYS A 264 1.84 -19.84 9.29
C LYS A 264 0.59 -18.97 9.06
N GLY A 265 0.08 -18.97 7.81
CA GLY A 265 -1.02 -18.10 7.41
C GLY A 265 -0.57 -16.78 6.79
N LEU A 266 0.72 -16.50 6.82
CA LEU A 266 1.40 -15.37 6.15
C LEU A 266 0.94 -13.96 6.60
N VAL A 267 0.32 -13.83 7.77
CA VAL A 267 0.08 -12.53 8.42
C VAL A 267 1.24 -12.28 9.38
N PRO A 268 2.11 -11.28 9.13
CA PRO A 268 3.29 -11.05 9.94
C PRO A 268 2.95 -10.35 11.26
N TYR A 269 3.87 -10.46 12.22
CA TYR A 269 3.95 -9.47 13.28
C TYR A 269 4.42 -8.13 12.69
N TRP A 270 4.22 -7.04 13.43
CA TRP A 270 4.49 -5.68 12.95
C TRP A 270 5.95 -5.39 12.58
N ASP A 271 6.87 -6.25 13.04
CA ASP A 271 8.27 -6.27 12.61
C ASP A 271 8.75 -7.74 12.56
N PHE A 272 9.54 -8.10 11.56
CA PHE A 272 10.04 -9.47 11.38
C PHE A 272 11.18 -9.84 12.33
N ASP A 273 11.88 -8.83 12.86
CA ASP A 273 13.07 -9.01 13.70
C ASP A 273 12.78 -8.77 15.19
N LEU A 274 11.52 -8.98 15.60
CA LEU A 274 11.15 -8.90 17.01
C LEU A 274 11.86 -9.97 17.83
N PRO A 275 12.40 -9.64 19.02
CA PRO A 275 12.94 -10.65 19.92
C PRO A 275 11.84 -11.59 20.40
N SER A 276 12.21 -12.82 20.77
CA SER A 276 11.27 -13.88 21.18
C SER A 276 10.39 -13.51 22.38
N ASN A 277 10.83 -12.56 23.20
CA ASN A 277 10.08 -11.97 24.32
C ASN A 277 9.49 -10.60 24.01
N GLY A 278 9.50 -10.19 22.74
CA GLY A 278 8.99 -8.91 22.30
C GLY A 278 7.45 -8.89 22.17
N PRO A 279 6.89 -7.73 21.81
CA PRO A 279 5.45 -7.57 21.62
C PRO A 279 5.01 -8.19 20.28
N LEU A 280 4.67 -9.48 20.30
CA LEU A 280 4.25 -10.26 19.14
C LEU A 280 2.79 -9.89 18.74
N LEU A 281 2.60 -8.69 18.23
CA LEU A 281 1.32 -8.19 17.71
C LEU A 281 1.31 -8.31 16.19
N TRP A 282 0.22 -8.81 15.61
CA TRP A 282 0.05 -8.88 14.16
C TRP A 282 -0.05 -7.47 13.53
N ASP A 283 0.36 -7.38 12.27
CA ASP A 283 -0.01 -6.23 11.41
C ASP A 283 -0.79 -6.75 10.19
N SER A 284 -2.10 -6.81 10.33
CA SER A 284 -3.01 -7.21 9.24
C SER A 284 -2.90 -6.28 8.03
N SER A 285 -2.52 -5.01 8.24
CA SER A 285 -2.33 -4.05 7.14
C SER A 285 -1.13 -4.43 6.27
N ALA A 286 -0.03 -4.88 6.87
CA ALA A 286 1.13 -5.38 6.12
C ALA A 286 0.76 -6.61 5.28
N ALA A 287 -0.04 -7.52 5.84
CA ALA A 287 -0.52 -8.70 5.12
C ALA A 287 -1.44 -8.33 3.95
N ALA A 288 -2.36 -7.40 4.14
CA ALA A 288 -3.27 -6.93 3.09
C ALA A 288 -2.51 -6.30 1.90
N ILE A 289 -1.52 -5.46 2.19
CA ILE A 289 -0.63 -4.86 1.20
C ILE A 289 0.15 -5.95 0.46
N ALA A 290 0.72 -6.91 1.20
CA ALA A 290 1.49 -8.01 0.61
C ALA A 290 0.63 -8.91 -0.28
N ALA A 291 -0.62 -9.21 0.12
CA ALA A 291 -1.54 -10.01 -0.69
C ALA A 291 -1.82 -9.34 -2.05
N SER A 292 -2.09 -8.04 -2.03
CA SER A 292 -2.29 -7.25 -3.25
C SER A 292 -1.01 -7.19 -4.10
N ALA A 293 0.15 -6.98 -3.47
CA ALA A 293 1.45 -6.94 -4.12
C ALA A 293 1.83 -8.29 -4.76
N PHE A 294 1.61 -9.41 -4.09
CA PHE A 294 1.89 -10.75 -4.64
C PHE A 294 1.02 -11.06 -5.85
N TRP A 295 -0.24 -10.60 -5.85
CA TRP A 295 -1.08 -10.73 -7.02
C TRP A 295 -0.48 -10.00 -8.21
N ASP A 296 -0.11 -8.73 -8.05
CA ASP A 296 0.51 -7.93 -9.12
C ASP A 296 1.86 -8.50 -9.55
N LEU A 297 2.70 -8.93 -8.60
CA LEU A 297 3.98 -9.54 -8.88
C LEU A 297 3.84 -10.82 -9.72
N SER A 298 2.79 -11.62 -9.45
CA SER A 298 2.50 -12.83 -10.23
C SER A 298 2.27 -12.55 -11.72
N GLU A 299 1.80 -11.35 -12.07
CA GLU A 299 1.55 -10.96 -13.46
C GLU A 299 2.77 -10.32 -14.14
N GLN A 300 3.79 -9.98 -13.38
CA GLN A 300 5.04 -9.44 -13.92
C GLN A 300 6.10 -10.52 -14.17
N VAL A 301 5.92 -11.73 -13.64
CA VAL A 301 6.84 -12.85 -13.85
C VAL A 301 6.36 -13.74 -15.02
N ASN A 302 7.31 -14.28 -15.79
CA ASN A 302 6.99 -15.12 -16.96
C ASN A 302 6.94 -16.61 -16.62
N ASP A 303 7.53 -17.04 -15.51
CA ASP A 303 7.54 -18.45 -15.08
C ASP A 303 6.21 -18.82 -14.41
N GLY A 304 5.51 -19.78 -14.96
CA GLY A 304 4.24 -20.29 -14.45
C GLY A 304 4.33 -20.87 -13.04
N VAL A 305 5.48 -21.41 -12.64
CA VAL A 305 5.72 -21.91 -11.27
C VAL A 305 5.79 -20.74 -10.31
N GLU A 306 6.53 -19.69 -10.67
CA GLU A 306 6.65 -18.48 -9.89
C GLU A 306 5.30 -17.71 -9.80
N GLN A 307 4.54 -17.65 -10.91
CA GLN A 307 3.17 -17.10 -10.92
C GLN A 307 2.27 -17.82 -9.92
N ASN A 308 2.25 -19.15 -9.97
CA ASN A 308 1.46 -19.99 -9.08
C ASN A 308 1.87 -19.79 -7.61
N TYR A 309 3.16 -19.62 -7.35
CA TYR A 309 3.71 -19.40 -6.02
C TYR A 309 3.18 -18.08 -5.41
N TYR A 310 3.26 -16.96 -6.12
CA TYR A 310 2.79 -15.68 -5.62
C TYR A 310 1.26 -15.61 -5.52
N ARG A 311 0.52 -16.15 -6.48
CA ARG A 311 -0.95 -16.26 -6.39
C ARG A 311 -1.39 -17.13 -5.21
N GLY A 312 -0.70 -18.25 -5.00
CA GLY A 312 -0.93 -19.12 -3.86
C GLY A 312 -0.69 -18.38 -2.53
N ALA A 313 0.40 -17.61 -2.43
CA ALA A 313 0.71 -16.81 -1.25
C ALA A 313 -0.37 -15.74 -0.98
N ALA A 314 -0.78 -14.99 -1.99
CA ALA A 314 -1.86 -14.02 -1.88
C ALA A 314 -3.17 -14.66 -1.36
N LEU A 315 -3.55 -15.81 -1.90
CA LEU A 315 -4.75 -16.53 -1.48
C LEU A 315 -4.64 -17.09 -0.05
N ILE A 316 -3.46 -17.54 0.38
CA ILE A 316 -3.23 -17.97 1.77
C ILE A 316 -3.40 -16.79 2.74
N ILE A 317 -2.84 -15.63 2.42
CA ILE A 317 -3.04 -14.42 3.21
C ILE A 317 -4.54 -14.06 3.26
N LEU A 318 -5.21 -14.01 2.12
CA LEU A 318 -6.63 -13.66 2.06
C LEU A 318 -7.49 -14.65 2.85
N ARG A 319 -7.23 -15.96 2.76
CA ARG A 319 -7.90 -16.97 3.59
C ARG A 319 -7.75 -16.66 5.08
N THR A 320 -6.55 -16.27 5.51
CA THR A 320 -6.28 -15.93 6.90
C THR A 320 -7.00 -14.65 7.31
N LEU A 321 -6.90 -13.59 6.49
CA LEU A 321 -7.55 -12.31 6.76
C LEU A 321 -9.09 -12.39 6.73
N CYS A 322 -9.69 -13.26 5.92
CA CYS A 322 -11.15 -13.48 5.89
C CYS A 322 -11.69 -14.28 7.10
N SER A 323 -10.83 -14.76 8.00
CA SER A 323 -11.25 -15.50 9.17
C SER A 323 -11.84 -14.60 10.26
N GLU A 324 -12.58 -15.18 11.21
CA GLU A 324 -13.12 -14.48 12.36
C GLU A 324 -12.05 -13.92 13.32
N VAL A 325 -10.79 -14.34 13.16
CA VAL A 325 -9.66 -13.75 13.90
C VAL A 325 -9.37 -12.35 13.41
N PHE A 326 -9.46 -12.11 12.08
CA PHE A 326 -9.08 -10.83 11.48
C PHE A 326 -10.27 -10.01 10.98
N MET A 327 -11.48 -10.58 10.92
CA MET A 327 -12.69 -9.88 10.51
C MET A 327 -13.65 -9.74 11.70
N PRO A 328 -14.14 -8.53 11.99
CA PRO A 328 -15.05 -8.28 13.14
C PRO A 328 -16.50 -8.68 12.84
N TYR A 329 -16.75 -9.84 12.21
CA TYR A 329 -18.10 -10.30 11.83
C TYR A 329 -19.07 -10.36 13.01
N ASN A 330 -18.58 -10.71 14.20
CA ASN A 330 -19.37 -10.84 15.42
C ASN A 330 -19.21 -9.64 16.37
N GLN A 331 -18.67 -8.52 15.90
CA GLN A 331 -18.41 -7.31 16.67
C GLN A 331 -19.14 -6.10 16.04
N PRO A 332 -20.48 -5.97 16.22
CA PRO A 332 -21.27 -4.95 15.50
C PRO A 332 -20.85 -3.51 15.81
N GLU A 333 -20.20 -3.29 16.96
CA GLU A 333 -19.69 -1.96 17.34
C GLU A 333 -18.36 -1.59 16.65
N TRP A 334 -17.65 -2.57 16.07
CA TRP A 334 -16.41 -2.34 15.38
C TRP A 334 -16.66 -1.67 14.00
N GLU A 335 -15.95 -0.60 13.71
CA GLU A 335 -16.22 0.25 12.52
C GLU A 335 -15.27 0.00 11.34
N GLY A 336 -14.09 -0.61 11.57
CA GLY A 336 -13.15 -0.96 10.51
C GLY A 336 -13.46 -2.32 9.86
N ILE A 337 -12.71 -2.66 8.83
CA ILE A 337 -12.86 -3.92 8.08
C ILE A 337 -11.97 -5.01 8.67
N LEU A 338 -10.69 -4.71 8.92
CA LEU A 338 -9.72 -5.65 9.47
C LEU A 338 -9.38 -5.32 10.91
N LEU A 339 -9.26 -6.36 11.74
CA LEU A 339 -8.67 -6.31 13.08
C LEU A 339 -7.14 -6.40 13.02
N HIS A 340 -6.46 -6.10 14.12
CA HIS A 340 -5.05 -6.40 14.35
C HIS A 340 -4.07 -5.70 13.40
N GLY A 341 -4.35 -4.44 13.05
CA GLY A 341 -3.39 -3.56 12.40
C GLY A 341 -2.61 -2.72 13.39
N ILE A 342 -1.47 -2.18 12.96
CA ILE A 342 -0.64 -1.28 13.78
C ILE A 342 -0.23 -0.07 12.96
N TYR A 343 -0.60 1.13 13.44
CA TYR A 343 -0.12 2.37 12.84
C TYR A 343 1.30 2.72 13.30
N HIS A 344 1.46 2.96 14.61
CA HIS A 344 2.76 3.35 15.15
C HIS A 344 2.93 2.80 16.57
N PHE A 345 3.63 1.67 16.69
CA PHE A 345 3.80 0.96 17.96
C PHE A 345 4.42 1.85 19.06
N HIS A 346 5.55 2.50 18.75
CA HIS A 346 6.30 3.29 19.73
C HIS A 346 5.55 4.52 20.28
N LYS A 347 4.58 5.04 19.55
CA LYS A 347 3.71 6.15 19.98
C LYS A 347 2.37 5.65 20.57
N GLY A 348 2.09 4.37 20.53
CA GLY A 348 0.80 3.82 20.96
C GLY A 348 -0.37 4.24 20.08
N LEU A 349 -0.12 4.60 18.80
CA LEU A 349 -1.16 5.05 17.89
C LEU A 349 -1.67 3.86 17.06
N GLY A 350 -2.99 3.60 17.11
CA GLY A 350 -3.64 2.54 16.36
C GLY A 350 -2.91 1.21 16.53
N VAL A 351 -2.70 0.77 17.77
CA VAL A 351 -2.05 -0.51 18.10
C VAL A 351 -3.12 -1.54 18.32
N ASP A 352 -3.09 -2.63 17.54
CA ASP A 352 -4.11 -3.69 17.56
C ASP A 352 -5.50 -3.20 17.14
N GLU A 353 -5.55 -2.34 16.12
CA GLU A 353 -6.74 -1.62 15.66
C GLU A 353 -6.94 -1.80 14.14
N SER A 354 -8.00 -1.22 13.57
CA SER A 354 -8.19 -1.15 12.11
C SER A 354 -7.46 0.05 11.50
N MET A 355 -6.93 -0.15 10.28
CA MET A 355 -6.19 0.85 9.53
C MET A 355 -6.86 1.11 8.18
N ALA A 356 -7.10 2.37 7.80
CA ALA A 356 -7.72 2.70 6.51
C ALA A 356 -6.92 2.15 5.30
N TRP A 357 -5.60 2.15 5.38
CA TRP A 357 -4.76 1.53 4.34
C TRP A 357 -4.86 0.00 4.36
N GLY A 358 -4.92 -0.63 5.54
CA GLY A 358 -5.15 -2.07 5.67
C GLY A 358 -6.47 -2.49 5.02
N ASP A 359 -7.53 -1.76 5.33
CA ASP A 359 -8.86 -1.97 4.76
C ASP A 359 -8.86 -1.77 3.23
N HIS A 360 -8.19 -0.72 2.73
CA HIS A 360 -8.08 -0.45 1.30
C HIS A 360 -7.37 -1.57 0.54
N PHE A 361 -6.17 -1.96 0.98
CA PHE A 361 -5.40 -2.99 0.28
C PHE A 361 -6.02 -4.38 0.44
N PHE A 362 -6.74 -4.63 1.53
CA PHE A 362 -7.52 -5.85 1.67
C PHE A 362 -8.65 -5.92 0.62
N VAL A 363 -9.45 -4.86 0.50
CA VAL A 363 -10.50 -4.79 -0.53
C VAL A 363 -9.89 -4.89 -1.94
N GLU A 364 -8.76 -4.25 -2.20
CA GLU A 364 -8.05 -4.36 -3.47
C GLU A 364 -7.64 -5.81 -3.77
N ALA A 365 -7.02 -6.49 -2.80
CA ALA A 365 -6.62 -7.88 -2.95
C ALA A 365 -7.82 -8.82 -3.14
N LEU A 366 -8.93 -8.58 -2.43
CA LEU A 366 -10.18 -9.32 -2.62
C LEU A 366 -10.74 -9.17 -4.04
N VAL A 367 -10.80 -7.92 -4.55
CA VAL A 367 -11.29 -7.64 -5.91
C VAL A 367 -10.42 -8.34 -6.95
N LYS A 368 -9.09 -8.28 -6.82
CA LYS A 368 -8.14 -9.01 -7.70
C LYS A 368 -8.39 -10.52 -7.64
N ALA A 369 -8.51 -11.09 -6.45
CA ALA A 369 -8.71 -12.53 -6.26
C ALA A 369 -10.05 -13.01 -6.80
N VAL A 370 -11.13 -12.26 -6.60
CA VAL A 370 -12.46 -12.60 -7.14
C VAL A 370 -12.48 -12.48 -8.67
N ALA A 371 -11.84 -11.45 -9.24
CA ALA A 371 -11.73 -11.29 -10.69
C ALA A 371 -10.77 -12.32 -11.34
N GLY A 372 -9.83 -12.90 -10.56
CA GLY A 372 -8.81 -13.83 -11.06
C GLY A 372 -7.71 -13.16 -11.88
N ARG A 373 -7.62 -11.85 -11.84
CA ARG A 373 -6.62 -11.03 -12.56
C ARG A 373 -6.31 -9.76 -11.77
N SER A 374 -5.12 -9.21 -12.02
CA SER A 374 -4.81 -7.85 -11.55
C SER A 374 -5.77 -6.89 -12.26
N GLU A 375 -6.42 -6.13 -11.48
CA GLU A 375 -7.18 -5.01 -11.98
C GLU A 375 -6.19 -3.85 -12.01
N ALA A 376 -5.87 -3.29 -13.21
CA ALA A 376 -4.92 -2.20 -13.37
C ALA A 376 -5.17 -1.14 -12.29
N GLY A 377 -4.49 -1.29 -11.20
CA GLY A 377 -4.53 -0.40 -10.05
C GLY A 377 -3.53 0.70 -10.31
N TRP A 378 -2.47 0.65 -9.82
CA TRP A 378 -1.44 1.70 -9.76
C TRP A 378 -0.47 1.63 -10.94
#